data_165ea314328d296753986554929f215b
#
_entry.id   165ea314328d296753986554929f215b
#
_cell.length_a   1.000
_cell.length_b   1.000
_cell.length_c   1.000
_cell.angle_alpha   90.00
_cell.angle_beta   90.00
_cell.angle_gamma   90.00
#
_symmetry.space_group_name_H-M   'P 1'
#
loop_
_entity.id
_entity.type
_entity.pdbx_description
1 polymer ?
#
loop_
_entity_poly.entity_id
_entity_poly.type
_entity_poly.pdbx_seq_one_letter_code
_entity_poly.pdbx_strand_id
1 'polypeptide(L)'
;MLSRLSGFSISRFFLCSILGLALTFSALAQNLTGTVTNGTSGKVAAGVDVTLIKLAQGMQEADSTKTDSKGNFSFKLDDAGGPHLVRATFQGATYFKAAPPGTSSVELTIYDSAAQVEGLSYTVEVLKLQTENNQLNGTRLFVINNQSKPPRTQMGDATFEFYLPEGAQIDATMARAPNGNPVKAAVEQRKERNLYAFNFPLRPGETQLQIGFHTKYSGSAEINPKSKYPLEHFVVMLPKSMKFDPMGTPFQSIQDGPGAGSANVQVVTQTQPGKQLTFKISGSGTLPEEGEGGEAQASGASGPGNSGPSGQGMSSRPGGGLGPPSDAPDPLERFKSWILIGFGIVLVGGGFYVTLRNKKADGRGQTPTPEPVAQRHPCHG
;
A
#
# COMPACT_ATOMS: atom_id res chain seq x y z
N MET A 1 76.03 -28.36 47.82
CA MET A 1 74.90 -29.23 47.48
C MET A 1 73.86 -28.41 46.76
N LEU A 2 73.56 -28.81 45.61
CA LEU A 2 72.87 -28.12 44.53
C LEU A 2 71.42 -27.83 44.82
N SER A 3 70.97 -26.62 44.50
CA SER A 3 69.59 -26.28 44.31
C SER A 3 69.32 -25.91 42.82
N ARG A 4 68.49 -26.68 42.17
CA ARG A 4 67.96 -26.38 40.84
C ARG A 4 66.75 -25.47 41.02
N LEU A 5 66.77 -24.30 40.42
CA LEU A 5 65.63 -23.41 40.28
C LEU A 5 65.03 -23.54 38.88
N SER A 6 63.80 -23.87 38.85
CA SER A 6 62.96 -24.07 37.74
C SER A 6 62.66 -22.79 36.97
N GLY A 7 63.22 -22.66 35.78
CA GLY A 7 62.86 -21.64 34.82
C GLY A 7 61.64 -22.08 33.94
N PHE A 8 60.43 -21.98 34.49
CA PHE A 8 59.27 -22.38 33.69
C PHE A 8 57.98 -21.65 34.17
N SER A 9 57.82 -20.38 33.86
CA SER A 9 56.51 -19.78 33.98
C SER A 9 56.30 -18.41 33.31
N ILE A 10 57.31 -17.75 32.76
CA ILE A 10 57.14 -16.37 32.21
C ILE A 10 56.73 -16.39 30.74
N SER A 11 57.01 -17.45 29.97
CA SER A 11 56.71 -17.50 28.55
C SER A 11 55.23 -17.76 28.24
N ARG A 12 54.48 -18.38 29.16
CA ARG A 12 53.05 -18.67 28.92
C ARG A 12 52.12 -17.49 29.18
N PHE A 13 52.50 -16.57 30.05
CA PHE A 13 51.70 -15.35 30.30
C PHE A 13 51.85 -14.32 29.20
N PHE A 14 52.99 -14.27 28.50
CA PHE A 14 53.18 -13.33 27.38
C PHE A 14 52.46 -13.76 26.11
N LEU A 15 52.27 -15.07 25.88
CA LEU A 15 51.57 -15.59 24.71
C LEU A 15 50.05 -15.39 24.82
N CYS A 16 49.46 -15.43 26.03
CA CYS A 16 48.05 -15.16 26.26
C CYS A 16 47.70 -13.67 26.15
N SER A 17 48.64 -12.75 26.49
CA SER A 17 48.42 -11.31 26.34
C SER A 17 48.43 -10.83 24.91
N ILE A 18 49.17 -11.49 24.00
CA ILE A 18 49.23 -11.13 22.58
C ILE A 18 48.00 -11.65 21.81
N LEU A 19 47.42 -12.78 22.26
CA LEU A 19 46.21 -13.35 21.64
C LEU A 19 44.93 -12.60 22.04
N GLY A 20 44.93 -11.88 23.16
CA GLY A 20 43.80 -11.04 23.63
C GLY A 20 43.65 -9.72 22.88
N LEU A 21 44.70 -9.24 22.18
CA LEU A 21 44.71 -7.91 21.53
C LEU A 21 44.30 -7.95 20.07
N ALA A 22 44.06 -9.15 19.52
CA ALA A 22 43.69 -9.31 18.10
C ALA A 22 42.18 -9.38 17.81
N LEU A 23 41.32 -9.25 18.84
CA LEU A 23 39.86 -9.31 18.71
C LEU A 23 39.16 -7.96 18.91
N THR A 24 39.83 -6.84 18.61
CA THR A 24 39.10 -5.62 18.36
C THR A 24 38.46 -5.75 16.99
N PHE A 25 37.27 -6.38 16.91
CA PHE A 25 36.36 -6.23 15.79
C PHE A 25 36.08 -4.74 15.68
N SER A 26 36.75 -4.06 14.78
CA SER A 26 36.33 -2.75 14.31
C SER A 26 34.93 -2.96 13.75
N ALA A 27 33.90 -2.54 14.47
CA ALA A 27 32.58 -2.37 13.92
C ALA A 27 32.75 -1.39 12.75
N LEU A 28 32.87 -1.91 11.52
CA LEU A 28 32.87 -1.11 10.32
C LEU A 28 31.51 -0.42 10.29
N ALA A 29 31.51 0.88 10.59
CA ALA A 29 30.33 1.69 10.40
C ALA A 29 29.93 1.55 8.92
N GLN A 30 28.84 0.86 8.67
CA GLN A 30 28.34 0.71 7.30
C GLN A 30 27.74 2.06 6.87
N ASN A 31 28.12 2.53 5.68
CA ASN A 31 27.53 3.72 5.10
C ASN A 31 26.44 3.31 4.10
N LEU A 32 25.31 4.00 4.18
CA LEU A 32 24.28 3.97 3.12
C LEU A 32 24.49 5.21 2.26
N THR A 33 24.90 5.01 1.03
CA THR A 33 25.08 6.08 0.04
C THR A 33 23.90 6.11 -0.93
N GLY A 34 23.77 7.16 -1.70
CA GLY A 34 22.79 7.18 -2.77
C GLY A 34 22.90 8.41 -3.66
N THR A 35 22.11 8.38 -4.74
CA THR A 35 22.03 9.47 -5.71
C THR A 35 20.56 9.84 -5.93
N VAL A 36 20.28 11.14 -6.00
CA VAL A 36 18.96 11.68 -6.35
C VAL A 36 19.01 12.23 -7.76
N THR A 37 18.09 11.75 -8.61
CA THR A 37 17.92 12.20 -10.00
C THR A 37 16.56 12.87 -10.17
N ASN A 38 16.49 13.99 -10.85
CA ASN A 38 15.24 14.61 -11.26
C ASN A 38 14.77 14.01 -12.58
N GLY A 39 13.72 13.19 -12.52
CA GLY A 39 13.13 12.50 -13.67
C GLY A 39 12.42 13.43 -14.66
N THR A 40 12.07 14.68 -14.28
CA THR A 40 11.51 15.68 -15.19
C THR A 40 12.57 16.21 -16.14
N SER A 41 13.75 16.53 -15.61
CA SER A 41 14.87 17.11 -16.38
C SER A 41 15.88 16.07 -16.86
N GLY A 42 15.88 14.86 -16.31
CA GLY A 42 16.89 13.83 -16.55
C GLY A 42 18.26 14.13 -15.93
N LYS A 43 18.36 15.13 -15.05
CA LYS A 43 19.62 15.57 -14.44
C LYS A 43 19.72 15.14 -12.98
N VAL A 44 20.93 15.07 -12.44
CA VAL A 44 21.16 14.91 -11.00
C VAL A 44 20.54 16.08 -10.24
N ALA A 45 20.03 15.82 -9.03
CA ALA A 45 19.33 16.82 -8.23
C ALA A 45 20.17 17.21 -7.02
N ALA A 46 20.76 18.41 -7.07
CA ALA A 46 21.55 18.99 -5.98
C ALA A 46 20.65 19.71 -4.96
N GLY A 47 21.09 19.74 -3.69
CA GLY A 47 20.43 20.51 -2.62
C GLY A 47 19.09 19.93 -2.15
N VAL A 48 18.74 18.69 -2.50
CA VAL A 48 17.52 18.01 -2.08
C VAL A 48 17.65 17.53 -0.65
N ASP A 49 16.65 17.79 0.18
CA ASP A 49 16.58 17.27 1.55
C ASP A 49 16.34 15.75 1.54
N VAL A 50 17.26 15.00 2.15
CA VAL A 50 17.19 13.54 2.25
C VAL A 50 17.22 13.13 3.72
N THR A 51 16.28 12.29 4.15
CA THR A 51 16.15 11.80 5.52
C THR A 51 16.25 10.29 5.54
N LEU A 52 17.05 9.76 6.47
CA LEU A 52 17.11 8.33 6.79
C LEU A 52 16.08 8.01 7.88
N ILE A 53 15.27 6.98 7.67
CA ILE A 53 14.22 6.53 8.59
C ILE A 53 14.51 5.08 8.95
N LYS A 54 14.57 4.77 10.27
CA LYS A 54 14.64 3.41 10.82
C LYS A 54 13.25 2.80 10.90
N LEU A 55 13.12 1.54 10.51
CA LEU A 55 11.83 0.82 10.49
C LEU A 55 11.71 -0.21 11.63
N ALA A 56 12.82 -0.59 12.30
CA ALA A 56 12.84 -1.69 13.27
C ALA A 56 11.96 -1.49 14.51
N GLN A 57 11.75 -0.24 14.94
CA GLN A 57 10.95 0.11 16.15
C GLN A 57 9.84 1.14 15.80
N GLY A 58 9.31 1.07 14.60
CA GLY A 58 8.44 2.08 14.03
C GLY A 58 9.21 3.03 13.10
N MET A 59 8.52 4.00 12.52
CA MET A 59 9.13 4.96 11.59
C MET A 59 9.79 6.09 12.36
N GLN A 60 11.11 5.96 12.66
CA GLN A 60 11.89 6.97 13.36
C GLN A 60 12.89 7.63 12.43
N GLU A 61 12.90 8.97 12.38
CA GLU A 61 13.93 9.72 11.67
C GLU A 61 15.26 9.55 12.41
N ALA A 62 16.27 9.03 11.71
CA ALA A 62 17.57 8.74 12.27
C ALA A 62 18.61 9.82 11.97
N ASP A 63 18.59 10.31 10.72
CA ASP A 63 19.54 11.31 10.23
C ASP A 63 18.96 12.06 9.03
N SER A 64 19.49 13.25 8.71
CA SER A 64 19.10 14.03 7.54
C SER A 64 20.29 14.77 6.93
N THR A 65 20.29 14.89 5.62
CA THR A 65 21.33 15.57 4.86
C THR A 65 20.76 16.21 3.58
N LYS A 66 21.58 16.93 2.85
CA LYS A 66 21.26 17.44 1.50
C LYS A 66 22.16 16.77 0.47
N THR A 67 21.62 16.59 -0.73
CA THR A 67 22.42 16.11 -1.84
C THR A 67 23.48 17.13 -2.25
N ASP A 68 24.66 16.65 -2.63
CA ASP A 68 25.76 17.45 -3.15
C ASP A 68 25.50 17.96 -4.60
N SER A 69 26.46 18.64 -5.20
CA SER A 69 26.38 19.16 -6.59
C SER A 69 26.25 18.06 -7.64
N LYS A 70 26.58 16.82 -7.30
CA LYS A 70 26.44 15.62 -8.15
C LYS A 70 25.19 14.80 -7.81
N GLY A 71 24.31 15.30 -6.90
CA GLY A 71 23.13 14.61 -6.44
C GLY A 71 23.38 13.49 -5.45
N ASN A 72 24.59 13.34 -4.92
CA ASN A 72 24.93 12.26 -3.98
C ASN A 72 24.61 12.65 -2.54
N PHE A 73 24.29 11.63 -1.73
CA PHE A 73 24.16 11.71 -0.27
C PHE A 73 24.79 10.51 0.41
N SER A 74 25.07 10.62 1.73
CA SER A 74 25.63 9.53 2.52
C SER A 74 25.14 9.62 3.97
N PHE A 75 24.77 8.46 4.54
CA PHE A 75 24.43 8.28 5.95
C PHE A 75 25.36 7.27 6.58
N LYS A 76 25.74 7.49 7.84
CA LYS A 76 26.39 6.48 8.67
C LYS A 76 25.32 5.66 9.36
N LEU A 77 25.36 4.34 9.18
CA LEU A 77 24.42 3.42 9.84
C LEU A 77 25.01 2.97 11.18
N ASP A 78 24.28 3.16 12.23
CA ASP A 78 24.59 2.62 13.58
C ASP A 78 23.98 1.23 13.79
N ASP A 79 23.01 0.82 12.93
CA ASP A 79 22.36 -0.51 12.91
C ASP A 79 22.32 -1.06 11.47
N ALA A 80 23.47 -1.42 10.91
CA ALA A 80 23.59 -1.95 9.56
C ALA A 80 22.72 -3.20 9.28
N GLY A 81 22.24 -3.87 10.30
CA GLY A 81 21.34 -5.03 10.21
C GLY A 81 19.87 -4.73 10.15
N GLY A 82 19.46 -3.48 10.36
CA GLY A 82 18.05 -3.07 10.34
C GLY A 82 17.55 -2.64 8.95
N PRO A 83 16.23 -2.73 8.69
CA PRO A 83 15.64 -2.15 7.49
C PRO A 83 15.50 -0.63 7.63
N HIS A 84 15.87 0.08 6.57
CA HIS A 84 15.78 1.54 6.49
C HIS A 84 14.89 1.98 5.33
N LEU A 85 14.41 3.24 5.43
CA LEU A 85 13.71 3.93 4.36
C LEU A 85 14.41 5.27 4.13
N VAL A 86 14.76 5.57 2.91
CA VAL A 86 15.29 6.87 2.52
C VAL A 86 14.15 7.71 1.95
N ARG A 87 13.94 8.90 2.52
CA ARG A 87 12.95 9.88 2.08
C ARG A 87 13.64 11.09 1.49
N ALA A 88 13.30 11.44 0.25
CA ALA A 88 13.66 12.73 -0.34
C ALA A 88 12.44 13.65 -0.36
N THR A 89 12.62 14.92 0.01
CA THR A 89 11.56 15.95 -0.05
C THR A 89 11.94 16.99 -1.09
N PHE A 90 11.06 17.19 -2.07
CA PHE A 90 11.31 18.12 -3.16
C PHE A 90 10.02 18.80 -3.60
N GLN A 91 10.01 20.14 -3.61
CA GLN A 91 8.87 20.97 -4.02
C GLN A 91 7.53 20.52 -3.39
N GLY A 92 7.55 20.22 -2.07
CA GLY A 92 6.38 19.79 -1.32
C GLY A 92 6.00 18.31 -1.45
N ALA A 93 6.55 17.59 -2.42
CA ALA A 93 6.33 16.16 -2.58
C ALA A 93 7.43 15.35 -1.91
N THR A 94 7.06 14.17 -1.36
CA THR A 94 8.00 13.21 -0.77
C THR A 94 8.17 12.00 -1.65
N TYR A 95 9.39 11.47 -1.72
CA TYR A 95 9.76 10.29 -2.48
C TYR A 95 10.48 9.32 -1.57
N PHE A 96 10.24 8.03 -1.71
CA PHE A 96 10.75 7.02 -0.80
C PHE A 96 11.47 5.91 -1.54
N LYS A 97 12.55 5.41 -0.92
CA LYS A 97 13.25 4.21 -1.38
C LYS A 97 13.56 3.32 -0.18
N ALA A 98 13.08 2.08 -0.22
CA ALA A 98 13.45 1.10 0.80
C ALA A 98 14.92 0.71 0.65
N ALA A 99 15.60 0.59 1.79
CA ALA A 99 16.93 0.04 1.94
C ALA A 99 16.86 -1.15 2.91
N PRO A 100 16.61 -2.37 2.39
CA PRO A 100 16.64 -3.61 3.17
C PRO A 100 17.99 -3.80 3.89
N PRO A 101 18.06 -4.67 4.91
CA PRO A 101 19.30 -4.98 5.60
C PRO A 101 20.42 -5.33 4.61
N GLY A 102 21.62 -4.76 4.84
CA GLY A 102 22.79 -4.99 3.97
C GLY A 102 22.84 -4.10 2.70
N THR A 103 21.84 -3.23 2.47
CA THR A 103 21.90 -2.26 1.38
C THR A 103 22.96 -1.20 1.64
N SER A 104 23.89 -1.01 0.71
CA SER A 104 24.96 0.01 0.78
C SER A 104 24.70 1.22 -0.11
N SER A 105 23.82 1.09 -1.13
CA SER A 105 23.50 2.17 -2.05
C SER A 105 22.04 2.13 -2.50
N VAL A 106 21.45 3.33 -2.70
CA VAL A 106 20.08 3.49 -3.21
C VAL A 106 20.02 4.62 -4.25
N GLU A 107 19.12 4.47 -5.21
CA GLU A 107 18.82 5.50 -6.21
C GLU A 107 17.38 5.98 -6.01
N LEU A 108 17.20 7.31 -5.90
CA LEU A 108 15.89 7.94 -5.84
C LEU A 108 15.67 8.81 -7.06
N THR A 109 14.44 8.73 -7.59
CA THR A 109 13.99 9.66 -8.63
C THR A 109 12.94 10.58 -8.03
N ILE A 110 13.14 11.89 -8.16
CA ILE A 110 12.20 12.94 -7.83
C ILE A 110 11.68 13.59 -9.11
N TYR A 111 10.60 14.36 -9.02
CA TYR A 111 10.01 15.04 -10.18
C TYR A 111 9.64 16.48 -9.81
N ASP A 112 9.73 17.40 -10.77
CA ASP A 112 9.22 18.75 -10.60
C ASP A 112 7.72 18.71 -10.31
N SER A 113 7.28 19.56 -9.39
CA SER A 113 5.86 19.66 -9.02
C SER A 113 5.16 20.76 -9.82
N ALA A 114 3.87 20.51 -10.11
CA ALA A 114 2.97 21.50 -10.70
C ALA A 114 1.58 21.36 -10.08
N ALA A 115 0.83 22.46 -9.98
CA ALA A 115 -0.53 22.45 -9.44
C ALA A 115 -1.49 21.63 -10.33
N GLN A 116 -1.27 21.65 -11.63
CA GLN A 116 -1.97 20.85 -12.62
C GLN A 116 -0.98 20.26 -13.61
N VAL A 117 -1.20 19.02 -14.00
CA VAL A 117 -0.37 18.27 -14.94
C VAL A 117 -1.25 17.73 -16.05
N GLU A 118 -0.82 17.91 -17.29
CA GLU A 118 -1.43 17.26 -18.43
C GLU A 118 -1.03 15.78 -18.49
N GLY A 119 -1.92 14.91 -19.01
CA GLY A 119 -1.65 13.48 -19.13
C GLY A 119 -2.04 12.68 -17.88
N LEU A 120 -2.91 13.22 -17.02
CA LEU A 120 -3.61 12.42 -16.01
C LEU A 120 -4.79 11.71 -16.66
N SER A 121 -4.91 10.40 -16.45
CA SER A 121 -6.09 9.61 -16.77
C SER A 121 -6.71 9.04 -15.49
N TYR A 122 -8.02 9.03 -15.44
CA TYR A 122 -8.82 8.49 -14.36
C TYR A 122 -9.40 7.15 -14.84
N THR A 123 -8.64 6.10 -14.61
CA THR A 123 -8.87 4.81 -15.25
C THR A 123 -10.08 4.12 -14.67
N VAL A 124 -10.15 4.04 -13.36
CA VAL A 124 -11.20 3.28 -12.68
C VAL A 124 -11.66 3.98 -11.40
N GLU A 125 -12.96 3.98 -11.19
CA GLU A 125 -13.57 4.18 -9.89
C GLU A 125 -14.35 2.93 -9.52
N VAL A 126 -14.04 2.33 -8.35
CA VAL A 126 -14.80 1.21 -7.78
C VAL A 126 -15.56 1.70 -6.56
N LEU A 127 -16.87 1.54 -6.56
CA LEU A 127 -17.76 1.79 -5.43
C LEU A 127 -18.27 0.45 -4.90
N LYS A 128 -17.74 -0.01 -3.77
CA LYS A 128 -18.24 -1.17 -3.03
C LYS A 128 -19.27 -0.69 -2.00
N LEU A 129 -20.43 -1.33 -1.97
CA LEU A 129 -21.50 -1.02 -1.01
C LEU A 129 -21.96 -2.30 -0.34
N GLN A 130 -22.16 -2.23 0.97
CA GLN A 130 -22.72 -3.32 1.78
C GLN A 130 -23.47 -2.76 2.97
N THR A 131 -24.27 -3.58 3.63
CA THR A 131 -25.08 -3.13 4.76
C THR A 131 -24.72 -3.88 6.02
N GLU A 132 -24.57 -3.15 7.10
CA GLU A 132 -24.34 -3.67 8.43
C GLU A 132 -24.99 -2.74 9.47
N ASN A 133 -25.67 -3.28 10.47
CA ASN A 133 -26.24 -2.53 11.60
C ASN A 133 -27.12 -1.33 11.19
N ASN A 134 -27.99 -1.49 10.19
CA ASN A 134 -28.84 -0.41 9.62
C ASN A 134 -28.04 0.75 9.03
N GLN A 135 -26.80 0.51 8.64
CA GLN A 135 -25.95 1.45 7.92
C GLN A 135 -25.61 0.90 6.55
N LEU A 136 -25.46 1.80 5.59
CA LEU A 136 -24.83 1.53 4.30
C LEU A 136 -23.36 1.91 4.43
N ASN A 137 -22.50 0.90 4.38
CA ASN A 137 -21.05 1.06 4.36
C ASN A 137 -20.59 1.08 2.93
N GLY A 138 -19.85 2.10 2.57
CA GLY A 138 -19.29 2.29 1.24
C GLY A 138 -17.77 2.38 1.26
N THR A 139 -17.14 1.82 0.25
CA THR A 139 -15.73 2.04 -0.04
C THR A 139 -15.59 2.51 -1.47
N ARG A 140 -14.97 3.66 -1.68
CA ARG A 140 -14.62 4.17 -3.02
C ARG A 140 -13.12 4.04 -3.22
N LEU A 141 -12.73 3.42 -4.31
CA LEU A 141 -11.36 3.31 -4.78
C LEU A 141 -11.23 4.05 -6.10
N PHE A 142 -10.29 4.97 -6.19
CA PHE A 142 -9.96 5.70 -7.41
C PHE A 142 -8.57 5.29 -7.89
N VAL A 143 -8.45 4.96 -9.16
CA VAL A 143 -7.19 4.66 -9.83
C VAL A 143 -6.86 5.78 -10.80
N ILE A 144 -5.76 6.46 -10.55
CA ILE A 144 -5.31 7.63 -11.31
C ILE A 144 -3.94 7.31 -11.89
N ASN A 145 -3.78 7.48 -13.19
CA ASN A 145 -2.51 7.26 -13.87
C ASN A 145 -1.95 8.59 -14.36
N ASN A 146 -0.75 8.93 -13.91
CA ASN A 146 -0.02 10.12 -14.35
C ASN A 146 1.01 9.73 -15.41
N GLN A 147 0.70 10.03 -16.67
CA GLN A 147 1.55 9.80 -17.84
C GLN A 147 2.07 11.11 -18.43
N SER A 148 2.24 12.14 -17.60
CA SER A 148 2.71 13.47 -18.04
C SER A 148 4.04 13.41 -18.78
N LYS A 149 4.18 14.27 -19.78
CA LYS A 149 5.39 14.42 -20.59
C LYS A 149 5.77 15.89 -20.71
N PRO A 150 6.93 16.32 -20.14
CA PRO A 150 7.84 15.53 -19.30
C PRO A 150 7.16 15.06 -18.00
N PRO A 151 7.64 13.97 -17.37
CA PRO A 151 7.02 13.44 -16.16
C PRO A 151 7.11 14.47 -15.02
N ARG A 152 5.95 14.76 -14.39
CA ARG A 152 5.82 15.74 -13.29
C ARG A 152 4.89 15.20 -12.22
N THR A 153 5.08 15.65 -10.99
CA THR A 153 4.16 15.37 -9.89
C THR A 153 3.10 16.44 -9.82
N GLN A 154 1.81 16.05 -9.84
CA GLN A 154 0.74 16.99 -9.47
C GLN A 154 0.70 17.16 -7.96
N MET A 155 0.87 18.40 -7.50
CA MET A 155 0.87 18.75 -6.09
C MET A 155 0.19 20.10 -5.89
N GLY A 156 -0.68 20.20 -4.88
CA GLY A 156 -1.43 21.41 -4.54
C GLY A 156 -2.40 21.13 -3.39
N ASP A 157 -3.23 22.11 -3.02
CA ASP A 157 -4.19 22.00 -1.93
C ASP A 157 -5.31 20.96 -2.18
N ALA A 158 -5.52 20.60 -3.46
CA ALA A 158 -6.49 19.61 -3.88
C ALA A 158 -5.95 18.90 -5.13
N THR A 159 -5.35 17.74 -4.95
CA THR A 159 -4.81 16.96 -6.07
C THR A 159 -5.87 16.10 -6.74
N PHE A 160 -6.89 15.68 -5.98
CA PHE A 160 -8.04 14.93 -6.46
C PHE A 160 -9.28 15.25 -5.65
N GLU A 161 -10.38 15.63 -6.32
CA GLU A 161 -11.66 15.96 -5.69
C GLU A 161 -12.74 14.92 -5.99
N PHE A 162 -13.63 14.66 -5.02
CA PHE A 162 -14.70 13.68 -5.16
C PHE A 162 -15.89 14.04 -4.28
N TYR A 163 -17.08 13.58 -4.65
CA TYR A 163 -18.29 13.75 -3.86
C TYR A 163 -18.58 12.52 -3.02
N LEU A 164 -19.12 12.71 -1.82
CA LEU A 164 -19.74 11.64 -1.04
C LEU A 164 -21.27 11.80 -1.01
N PRO A 165 -22.02 10.72 -0.75
CA PRO A 165 -23.45 10.81 -0.51
C PRO A 165 -23.79 11.79 0.63
N GLU A 166 -24.98 12.35 0.58
CA GLU A 166 -25.43 13.25 1.64
C GLU A 166 -25.50 12.51 2.98
N GLY A 167 -24.97 13.16 4.04
CA GLY A 167 -24.92 12.59 5.39
C GLY A 167 -23.89 11.47 5.58
N ALA A 168 -23.03 11.22 4.60
CA ALA A 168 -21.95 10.26 4.74
C ALA A 168 -20.91 10.73 5.76
N GLN A 169 -20.44 9.82 6.60
CA GLN A 169 -19.34 10.01 7.54
C GLN A 169 -18.13 9.22 7.05
N ILE A 170 -16.97 9.86 7.07
CA ILE A 170 -15.72 9.24 6.62
C ILE A 170 -15.14 8.40 7.76
N ASP A 171 -14.89 7.11 7.50
CA ASP A 171 -14.32 6.17 8.45
C ASP A 171 -12.81 6.06 8.30
N ALA A 172 -12.34 6.00 7.06
CA ALA A 172 -10.93 5.85 6.77
C ALA A 172 -10.58 6.39 5.38
N THR A 173 -9.35 6.88 5.27
CA THR A 173 -8.81 7.39 4.00
C THR A 173 -7.39 6.87 3.81
N MET A 174 -7.11 6.37 2.63
CA MET A 174 -5.81 5.82 2.28
C MET A 174 -5.38 6.27 0.89
N ALA A 175 -4.08 6.35 0.68
CA ALA A 175 -3.48 6.57 -0.62
C ALA A 175 -2.30 5.62 -0.82
N ARG A 176 -2.11 5.17 -2.05
CA ARG A 176 -0.96 4.37 -2.47
C ARG A 176 -0.29 5.05 -3.65
N ALA A 177 0.94 5.47 -3.46
CA ALA A 177 1.79 6.00 -4.54
C ALA A 177 2.23 4.87 -5.49
N PRO A 178 2.71 5.19 -6.70
CA PRO A 178 3.31 4.19 -7.58
C PRO A 178 4.39 3.38 -6.85
N ASN A 179 4.29 2.06 -6.90
CA ASN A 179 5.20 1.10 -6.24
C ASN A 179 5.35 1.29 -4.72
N GLY A 180 4.44 2.03 -4.07
CA GLY A 180 4.44 2.27 -2.63
C GLY A 180 3.45 1.37 -1.88
N ASN A 181 3.54 1.37 -0.54
CA ASN A 181 2.56 0.77 0.33
C ASN A 181 1.40 1.75 0.59
N PRO A 182 0.18 1.24 0.89
CA PRO A 182 -0.92 2.09 1.32
C PRO A 182 -0.56 2.85 2.60
N VAL A 183 -0.84 4.15 2.61
CA VAL A 183 -0.64 5.03 3.78
C VAL A 183 -1.92 5.82 4.05
N LYS A 184 -2.12 6.24 5.29
CA LYS A 184 -3.21 7.16 5.63
C LYS A 184 -3.00 8.48 4.87
N ALA A 185 -4.06 8.98 4.21
CA ALA A 185 -4.04 10.24 3.47
C ALA A 185 -5.04 11.23 4.06
N ALA A 186 -4.66 12.50 4.09
CA ALA A 186 -5.58 13.55 4.53
C ALA A 186 -6.63 13.83 3.45
N VAL A 187 -7.85 14.08 3.92
CA VAL A 187 -8.98 14.52 3.08
C VAL A 187 -9.61 15.74 3.74
N GLU A 188 -9.86 16.75 2.94
CA GLU A 188 -10.47 18.00 3.40
C GLU A 188 -11.82 18.22 2.72
N GLN A 189 -12.81 18.70 3.48
CA GLN A 189 -14.08 19.12 2.92
C GLN A 189 -13.91 20.47 2.20
N ARG A 190 -14.45 20.58 1.00
CA ARG A 190 -14.41 21.81 0.20
C ARG A 190 -15.63 22.70 0.51
N LYS A 191 -15.65 23.90 -0.04
CA LYS A 191 -16.77 24.84 0.14
C LYS A 191 -18.10 24.31 -0.43
N GLU A 192 -18.04 23.53 -1.51
CA GLU A 192 -19.21 22.90 -2.08
C GLU A 192 -19.67 21.73 -1.19
N ARG A 193 -20.98 21.62 -1.01
CA ARG A 193 -21.58 20.58 -0.16
C ARG A 193 -21.21 19.17 -0.67
N ASN A 194 -20.80 18.31 0.25
CA ASN A 194 -20.43 16.93 0.00
C ASN A 194 -19.23 16.75 -0.93
N LEU A 195 -18.52 17.82 -1.29
CA LEU A 195 -17.27 17.77 -2.05
C LEU A 195 -16.08 17.70 -1.10
N TYR A 196 -15.19 16.78 -1.37
CA TYR A 196 -13.97 16.54 -0.60
C TYR A 196 -12.78 16.50 -1.54
N ALA A 197 -11.59 16.72 -1.00
CA ALA A 197 -10.35 16.66 -1.75
C ALA A 197 -9.28 15.87 -1.00
N PHE A 198 -8.53 15.05 -1.72
CA PHE A 198 -7.25 14.55 -1.27
C PHE A 198 -6.16 15.59 -1.52
N ASN A 199 -5.29 15.73 -0.54
CA ASN A 199 -4.02 16.42 -0.70
C ASN A 199 -2.89 15.37 -0.69
N PHE A 200 -2.78 14.60 -1.76
CA PHE A 200 -1.80 13.53 -1.92
C PHE A 200 -1.08 13.68 -3.26
N PRO A 201 0.28 13.72 -3.30
CA PRO A 201 1.01 13.91 -4.55
C PRO A 201 0.70 12.84 -5.58
N LEU A 202 0.21 13.23 -6.76
CA LEU A 202 0.03 12.33 -7.90
C LEU A 202 1.34 12.27 -8.70
N ARG A 203 2.20 11.35 -8.29
CA ARG A 203 3.51 11.13 -8.93
C ARG A 203 3.33 10.42 -10.27
N PRO A 204 4.31 10.51 -11.20
CA PRO A 204 4.30 9.71 -12.43
C PRO A 204 4.06 8.23 -12.14
N GLY A 205 3.15 7.61 -12.89
CA GLY A 205 2.66 6.26 -12.69
C GLY A 205 1.28 6.20 -12.01
N GLU A 206 0.89 5.02 -11.51
CA GLU A 206 -0.41 4.75 -10.92
C GLU A 206 -0.47 5.15 -9.44
N THR A 207 -1.42 6.00 -9.10
CA THR A 207 -1.80 6.32 -7.72
C THR A 207 -3.20 5.77 -7.44
N GLN A 208 -3.36 5.15 -6.27
CA GLN A 208 -4.67 4.70 -5.79
C GLN A 208 -5.08 5.52 -4.58
N LEU A 209 -6.31 6.02 -4.59
CA LEU A 209 -6.92 6.75 -3.47
C LEU A 209 -8.15 5.98 -3.01
N GLN A 210 -8.29 5.78 -1.70
CA GLN A 210 -9.40 5.02 -1.13
C GLN A 210 -10.05 5.78 0.01
N ILE A 211 -11.39 5.71 0.06
CA ILE A 211 -12.23 6.23 1.12
C ILE A 211 -13.21 5.18 1.57
N GLY A 212 -13.23 4.90 2.88
CA GLY A 212 -14.32 4.22 3.57
C GLY A 212 -15.26 5.25 4.18
N PHE A 213 -16.56 5.04 4.02
CA PHE A 213 -17.60 5.88 4.60
C PHE A 213 -18.82 5.05 4.99
N HIS A 214 -19.64 5.60 5.86
CA HIS A 214 -20.95 5.04 6.16
C HIS A 214 -22.03 6.12 6.14
N THR A 215 -23.28 5.69 5.93
CA THR A 215 -24.47 6.53 6.01
C THR A 215 -25.65 5.71 6.55
N LYS A 216 -26.71 6.40 7.02
CA LYS A 216 -27.94 5.75 7.46
C LYS A 216 -28.59 4.99 6.31
N TYR A 217 -29.15 3.80 6.59
CA TYR A 217 -29.82 2.98 5.61
C TYR A 217 -31.10 2.37 6.16
N SER A 218 -32.20 2.52 5.44
CA SER A 218 -33.53 2.04 5.80
C SER A 218 -34.10 1.00 4.84
N GLY A 219 -33.22 0.15 4.28
CA GLY A 219 -33.61 -0.94 3.36
C GLY A 219 -33.57 -0.59 1.87
N SER A 220 -33.45 0.69 1.51
CA SER A 220 -33.17 1.14 0.15
C SER A 220 -32.49 2.51 0.16
N ALA A 221 -31.71 2.79 -0.89
CA ALA A 221 -31.06 4.08 -1.11
C ALA A 221 -30.94 4.38 -2.61
N GLU A 222 -31.10 5.64 -2.97
CA GLU A 222 -30.73 6.17 -4.26
C GLU A 222 -29.34 6.76 -4.15
N ILE A 223 -28.44 6.34 -5.03
CA ILE A 223 -27.05 6.75 -5.06
C ILE A 223 -26.81 7.50 -6.37
N ASN A 224 -26.30 8.71 -6.25
CA ASN A 224 -25.92 9.53 -7.40
C ASN A 224 -24.46 9.92 -7.29
N PRO A 225 -23.53 9.05 -7.69
CA PRO A 225 -22.12 9.38 -7.69
C PRO A 225 -21.84 10.39 -8.79
N LYS A 226 -21.43 11.58 -8.36
CA LYS A 226 -20.96 12.62 -9.27
C LYS A 226 -19.46 12.46 -9.45
N SER A 227 -18.97 12.47 -10.69
CA SER A 227 -17.55 12.55 -11.00
C SER A 227 -17.19 13.92 -11.57
N LYS A 228 -16.06 14.47 -11.12
CA LYS A 228 -15.45 15.68 -11.69
C LYS A 228 -14.55 15.36 -12.87
N TYR A 229 -14.26 14.09 -13.11
CA TYR A 229 -13.29 13.61 -14.08
C TYR A 229 -13.93 12.63 -15.07
N PRO A 230 -13.42 12.55 -16.30
CA PRO A 230 -13.79 11.47 -17.20
C PRO A 230 -13.26 10.15 -16.61
N LEU A 231 -14.10 9.11 -16.58
CA LEU A 231 -13.70 7.78 -16.09
C LEU A 231 -13.73 6.80 -17.25
N GLU A 232 -12.70 5.99 -17.40
CA GLU A 232 -12.73 4.87 -18.33
C GLU A 232 -13.71 3.79 -17.86
N HIS A 233 -13.72 3.51 -16.55
CA HIS A 233 -14.61 2.54 -15.92
C HIS A 233 -15.14 3.06 -14.58
N PHE A 234 -16.47 3.03 -14.42
CA PHE A 234 -17.12 3.17 -13.12
C PHE A 234 -17.77 1.83 -12.75
N VAL A 235 -17.34 1.25 -11.64
CA VAL A 235 -17.72 -0.09 -11.19
C VAL A 235 -18.48 0.02 -9.86
N VAL A 236 -19.66 -0.61 -9.79
CA VAL A 236 -20.41 -0.78 -8.54
C VAL A 236 -20.39 -2.25 -8.16
N MET A 237 -20.03 -2.54 -6.91
CA MET A 237 -20.02 -3.90 -6.35
C MET A 237 -20.95 -3.97 -5.14
N LEU A 238 -21.87 -4.95 -5.17
CA LEU A 238 -22.87 -5.19 -4.14
C LEU A 238 -22.87 -6.67 -3.73
N PRO A 239 -23.28 -7.03 -2.52
CA PRO A 239 -23.65 -8.40 -2.19
C PRO A 239 -24.72 -8.93 -3.13
N LYS A 240 -24.68 -10.21 -3.49
CA LYS A 240 -25.68 -10.84 -4.36
C LYS A 240 -27.10 -10.80 -3.77
N SER A 241 -27.23 -10.68 -2.46
CA SER A 241 -28.52 -10.53 -1.75
C SER A 241 -29.14 -9.14 -1.94
N MET A 242 -28.39 -8.16 -2.40
CA MET A 242 -28.89 -6.80 -2.67
C MET A 242 -29.32 -6.67 -4.12
N LYS A 243 -30.42 -5.93 -4.34
CA LYS A 243 -30.93 -5.60 -5.67
C LYS A 243 -30.32 -4.31 -6.17
N PHE A 244 -30.04 -4.26 -7.46
CA PHE A 244 -29.54 -3.08 -8.18
C PHE A 244 -30.55 -2.66 -9.25
N ASP A 245 -30.92 -1.39 -9.29
CA ASP A 245 -31.75 -0.78 -10.31
C ASP A 245 -30.96 0.36 -10.98
N PRO A 246 -30.63 0.28 -12.27
CA PRO A 246 -29.80 1.28 -12.96
C PRO A 246 -30.47 2.62 -13.20
N MET A 247 -31.78 2.78 -12.96
CA MET A 247 -32.53 4.03 -13.10
C MET A 247 -32.28 4.75 -14.45
N GLY A 248 -32.13 4.00 -15.53
CA GLY A 248 -31.85 4.54 -16.87
C GLY A 248 -30.37 4.80 -17.19
N THR A 249 -29.46 4.62 -16.24
CA THR A 249 -28.02 4.65 -16.51
C THR A 249 -27.60 3.33 -17.21
N PRO A 250 -26.75 3.37 -18.27
CA PRO A 250 -26.42 2.19 -19.06
C PRO A 250 -25.40 1.29 -18.36
N PHE A 251 -25.72 0.80 -17.18
CA PHE A 251 -24.92 -0.20 -16.49
C PHE A 251 -24.98 -1.55 -17.21
N GLN A 252 -23.83 -2.21 -17.24
CA GLN A 252 -23.69 -3.59 -17.74
C GLN A 252 -23.32 -4.48 -16.57
N SER A 253 -24.07 -5.59 -16.40
CA SER A 253 -23.77 -6.59 -15.38
C SER A 253 -22.62 -7.45 -15.86
N ILE A 254 -21.62 -7.62 -14.99
CA ILE A 254 -20.48 -8.51 -15.25
C ILE A 254 -20.68 -9.78 -14.43
N GLN A 255 -20.77 -10.92 -15.11
CA GLN A 255 -20.96 -12.23 -14.48
C GLN A 255 -19.66 -13.02 -14.38
N ASP A 256 -18.68 -12.71 -15.21
CA ASP A 256 -17.38 -13.36 -15.27
C ASP A 256 -16.28 -12.35 -14.95
N GLY A 257 -15.34 -12.71 -14.09
CA GLY A 257 -14.21 -11.87 -13.72
C GLY A 257 -13.95 -11.80 -12.20
N PRO A 258 -12.92 -11.07 -11.79
CA PRO A 258 -12.56 -10.93 -10.38
C PRO A 258 -13.73 -10.35 -9.56
N GLY A 259 -14.18 -11.09 -8.52
CA GLY A 259 -15.29 -10.69 -7.65
C GLY A 259 -16.70 -11.01 -8.18
N ALA A 260 -16.90 -11.32 -9.46
CA ALA A 260 -18.21 -11.63 -10.03
C ALA A 260 -18.82 -12.92 -9.45
N GLY A 261 -17.99 -13.87 -9.03
CA GLY A 261 -18.43 -15.10 -8.36
C GLY A 261 -19.11 -14.87 -7.02
N SER A 262 -18.75 -13.83 -6.29
CA SER A 262 -19.18 -13.53 -4.92
C SER A 262 -20.01 -12.26 -4.78
N ALA A 263 -20.02 -11.38 -5.79
CA ALA A 263 -20.71 -10.09 -5.77
C ALA A 263 -21.60 -9.89 -7.00
N ASN A 264 -22.53 -8.93 -6.91
CA ASN A 264 -23.23 -8.34 -8.05
C ASN A 264 -22.37 -7.16 -8.52
N VAL A 265 -21.81 -7.27 -9.73
CA VAL A 265 -20.90 -6.27 -10.33
C VAL A 265 -21.57 -5.58 -11.50
N GLN A 266 -21.63 -4.25 -11.43
CA GLN A 266 -22.23 -3.40 -12.45
C GLN A 266 -21.22 -2.38 -12.95
N VAL A 267 -21.10 -2.17 -14.26
CA VAL A 267 -20.07 -1.33 -14.85
C VAL A 267 -20.67 -0.36 -15.88
N VAL A 268 -20.21 0.89 -15.83
CA VAL A 268 -20.38 1.87 -16.90
C VAL A 268 -19.01 2.25 -17.42
N THR A 269 -18.84 2.31 -18.73
CA THR A 269 -17.59 2.69 -19.37
C THR A 269 -17.65 4.09 -19.98
N GLN A 270 -16.49 4.74 -20.06
CA GLN A 270 -16.30 6.04 -20.75
C GLN A 270 -17.29 7.12 -20.28
N THR A 271 -17.33 7.36 -18.97
CA THR A 271 -18.19 8.41 -18.41
C THR A 271 -17.54 9.79 -18.58
N GLN A 272 -18.38 10.82 -18.72
CA GLN A 272 -17.92 12.21 -18.82
C GLN A 272 -18.15 12.95 -17.48
N PRO A 273 -17.37 14.00 -17.17
CA PRO A 273 -17.59 14.85 -16.00
C PRO A 273 -19.02 15.37 -15.96
N GLY A 274 -19.63 15.35 -14.77
CA GLY A 274 -20.98 15.83 -14.54
C GLY A 274 -22.11 14.92 -15.04
N LYS A 275 -21.80 13.80 -15.72
CA LYS A 275 -22.82 12.80 -16.07
C LYS A 275 -23.40 12.19 -14.81
N GLN A 276 -24.72 12.16 -14.71
CA GLN A 276 -25.40 11.46 -13.62
C GLN A 276 -25.27 9.95 -13.82
N LEU A 277 -24.78 9.27 -12.79
CA LEU A 277 -24.63 7.81 -12.73
C LEU A 277 -25.60 7.23 -11.68
N THR A 278 -26.81 7.78 -11.65
CA THR A 278 -27.81 7.44 -10.63
C THR A 278 -28.24 5.99 -10.73
N PHE A 279 -28.32 5.33 -9.61
CA PHE A 279 -28.87 3.99 -9.45
C PHE A 279 -29.54 3.86 -8.09
N LYS A 280 -30.42 2.87 -7.94
CA LYS A 280 -31.06 2.52 -6.67
C LYS A 280 -30.60 1.15 -6.21
N ILE A 281 -30.37 1.04 -4.92
CA ILE A 281 -30.07 -0.24 -4.26
C ILE A 281 -31.15 -0.56 -3.24
N SER A 282 -31.42 -1.84 -3.00
CA SER A 282 -32.34 -2.29 -1.96
C SER A 282 -31.97 -3.66 -1.44
N GLY A 283 -32.45 -3.98 -0.22
CA GLY A 283 -32.10 -5.20 0.47
C GLY A 283 -30.90 -5.02 1.39
N SER A 284 -30.38 -6.12 1.92
CA SER A 284 -29.25 -6.12 2.85
C SER A 284 -28.29 -7.25 2.53
N GLY A 285 -27.04 -7.08 2.92
CA GLY A 285 -25.99 -8.09 2.78
C GLY A 285 -24.60 -7.53 2.98
N THR A 286 -23.64 -8.44 3.12
CA THR A 286 -22.20 -8.15 3.22
C THR A 286 -21.47 -8.77 2.04
N LEU A 287 -20.42 -8.10 1.57
CA LEU A 287 -19.49 -8.68 0.62
C LEU A 287 -18.60 -9.68 1.36
N PRO A 288 -18.19 -10.79 0.72
CA PRO A 288 -17.18 -11.68 1.28
C PRO A 288 -15.90 -10.92 1.62
N GLU A 289 -15.26 -11.28 2.72
CA GLU A 289 -13.94 -10.76 3.03
C GLU A 289 -12.94 -11.22 1.96
N GLU A 290 -12.12 -10.30 1.46
CA GLU A 290 -11.07 -10.62 0.49
C GLU A 290 -9.97 -11.42 1.21
N GLY A 291 -9.97 -12.73 1.07
CA GLY A 291 -9.03 -13.66 1.73
C GLY A 291 -9.57 -15.08 1.89
N GLU A 292 -10.89 -15.27 1.89
CA GLU A 292 -11.47 -16.62 2.06
C GLU A 292 -11.83 -17.35 0.75
N GLY A 293 -11.62 -16.71 -0.41
CA GLY A 293 -11.99 -17.26 -1.72
C GLY A 293 -10.85 -17.89 -2.54
N GLY A 294 -9.69 -18.18 -1.97
CA GLY A 294 -8.49 -18.63 -2.69
C GLY A 294 -8.05 -20.08 -2.49
N GLU A 295 -8.67 -20.83 -1.60
CA GLU A 295 -8.46 -22.28 -1.52
C GLU A 295 -9.65 -23.04 -2.13
N ALA A 296 -9.59 -23.22 -3.46
CA ALA A 296 -10.36 -24.28 -4.09
C ALA A 296 -9.91 -25.60 -3.45
N GLN A 297 -10.76 -26.16 -2.57
CA GLN A 297 -10.64 -27.54 -2.10
C GLN A 297 -10.40 -28.48 -3.30
N ALA A 298 -9.17 -28.88 -3.47
CA ALA A 298 -8.86 -30.11 -4.17
C ALA A 298 -9.34 -31.27 -3.30
N SER A 299 -10.65 -31.54 -3.34
CA SER A 299 -11.26 -32.72 -2.77
C SER A 299 -10.67 -33.93 -3.48
N GLY A 300 -9.88 -34.69 -2.73
CA GLY A 300 -9.28 -35.91 -3.16
C GLY A 300 -10.30 -36.90 -3.73
N ALA A 301 -10.05 -37.35 -4.92
CA ALA A 301 -10.53 -38.62 -5.42
C ALA A 301 -9.37 -39.60 -5.38
N SER A 302 -9.34 -40.41 -4.34
CA SER A 302 -8.53 -41.63 -4.28
C SER A 302 -9.10 -42.63 -5.28
N GLY A 303 -8.30 -43.03 -6.24
CA GLY A 303 -8.57 -44.21 -7.08
C GLY A 303 -7.23 -44.89 -7.44
N PRO A 304 -7.15 -46.21 -7.37
CA PRO A 304 -5.88 -46.91 -7.28
C PRO A 304 -5.32 -47.38 -8.63
N GLY A 305 -4.00 -47.27 -8.73
CA GLY A 305 -3.14 -48.21 -9.39
C GLY A 305 -3.17 -48.35 -10.91
N ASN A 306 -2.08 -48.06 -11.55
CA ASN A 306 -1.35 -49.09 -12.31
C ASN A 306 0.07 -48.65 -12.65
N SER A 307 0.97 -49.59 -12.44
CA SER A 307 2.41 -49.56 -12.71
C SER A 307 2.74 -49.80 -14.18
N GLY A 308 3.84 -49.19 -14.66
CA GLY A 308 4.55 -49.62 -15.88
C GLY A 308 5.54 -48.58 -16.41
N PRO A 309 6.70 -49.00 -16.94
CA PRO A 309 7.97 -48.35 -16.62
C PRO A 309 8.65 -47.62 -17.78
N SER A 310 9.69 -46.86 -17.40
CA SER A 310 10.92 -46.53 -18.12
C SER A 310 10.86 -45.64 -19.37
N GLY A 311 11.65 -44.58 -19.30
CA GLY A 311 12.13 -43.81 -20.43
C GLY A 311 13.07 -42.70 -19.98
N GLN A 312 14.36 -42.98 -19.98
CA GLN A 312 15.47 -42.06 -19.70
C GLN A 312 15.52 -40.92 -20.71
N GLY A 313 15.92 -39.76 -20.26
CA GLY A 313 16.27 -38.63 -21.12
C GLY A 313 16.76 -37.43 -20.34
N MET A 314 18.02 -37.46 -19.94
CA MET A 314 18.79 -36.31 -19.46
C MET A 314 18.75 -35.13 -20.44
N SER A 315 18.58 -33.90 -19.94
CA SER A 315 19.55 -32.84 -20.19
C SER A 315 19.18 -31.58 -19.38
N SER A 316 19.92 -31.39 -18.31
CA SER A 316 20.13 -30.12 -17.63
C SER A 316 20.87 -29.14 -18.57
N ARG A 317 20.25 -28.02 -18.93
CA ARG A 317 20.93 -26.81 -19.40
C ARG A 317 20.27 -25.60 -18.81
N PRO A 318 20.98 -24.78 -18.00
CA PRO A 318 20.54 -23.44 -17.66
C PRO A 318 20.88 -22.50 -18.82
N GLY A 319 19.90 -21.73 -19.31
CA GLY A 319 20.14 -20.69 -20.30
C GLY A 319 19.30 -20.86 -21.57
N GLY A 320 17.98 -20.96 -21.46
CA GLY A 320 17.07 -20.77 -22.59
C GLY A 320 16.79 -19.29 -22.76
N GLY A 321 17.44 -18.62 -23.73
CA GLY A 321 17.15 -17.26 -24.11
C GLY A 321 15.70 -17.11 -24.58
N LEU A 322 15.10 -15.98 -24.23
CA LEU A 322 13.84 -15.50 -24.77
C LEU A 322 13.94 -15.46 -26.30
N GLY A 323 13.08 -16.18 -26.98
CA GLY A 323 12.94 -16.11 -28.43
C GLY A 323 12.54 -14.68 -28.87
N PRO A 324 12.67 -14.35 -30.17
CA PRO A 324 12.28 -13.06 -30.68
C PRO A 324 10.81 -12.77 -30.35
N PRO A 325 10.41 -11.49 -30.12
CA PRO A 325 9.05 -11.10 -29.82
C PRO A 325 8.15 -11.60 -30.95
N SER A 326 7.12 -12.38 -30.61
CA SER A 326 6.11 -12.75 -31.60
C SER A 326 5.12 -11.58 -31.73
N ASP A 327 4.91 -11.10 -32.96
CA ASP A 327 3.91 -10.08 -33.32
C ASP A 327 2.45 -10.62 -33.23
N ALA A 328 2.20 -11.68 -32.49
CA ALA A 328 0.85 -12.15 -32.24
C ALA A 328 0.18 -11.24 -31.20
N PRO A 329 -1.03 -10.71 -31.44
CA PRO A 329 -1.75 -9.91 -30.47
C PRO A 329 -1.93 -10.73 -29.18
N ASP A 330 -1.47 -10.16 -28.05
CA ASP A 330 -1.53 -10.79 -26.73
C ASP A 330 -3.01 -11.08 -26.39
N PRO A 331 -3.43 -12.35 -26.26
CA PRO A 331 -4.80 -12.69 -25.91
C PRO A 331 -5.23 -12.13 -24.55
N LEU A 332 -4.28 -11.72 -23.71
CA LEU A 332 -4.52 -11.10 -22.41
C LEU A 332 -4.67 -9.58 -22.49
N GLU A 333 -4.31 -8.93 -23.60
CA GLU A 333 -4.41 -7.47 -23.74
C GLU A 333 -5.87 -6.99 -23.58
N ARG A 334 -6.81 -7.79 -24.03
CA ARG A 334 -8.27 -7.58 -23.87
C ARG A 334 -8.71 -7.61 -22.39
N PHE A 335 -7.98 -8.30 -21.52
CA PHE A 335 -8.27 -8.47 -20.10
C PHE A 335 -7.31 -7.70 -19.19
N LYS A 336 -6.32 -7.00 -19.73
CA LYS A 336 -5.27 -6.31 -18.96
C LYS A 336 -5.86 -5.33 -17.94
N SER A 337 -6.88 -4.56 -18.35
CA SER A 337 -7.60 -3.66 -17.44
C SER A 337 -8.33 -4.41 -16.31
N TRP A 338 -8.90 -5.58 -16.61
CA TRP A 338 -9.62 -6.40 -15.64
C TRP A 338 -8.69 -7.08 -14.64
N ILE A 339 -7.53 -7.53 -15.11
CA ILE A 339 -6.47 -8.09 -14.25
C ILE A 339 -5.95 -7.01 -13.30
N LEU A 340 -5.76 -5.77 -13.77
CA LEU A 340 -5.36 -4.64 -12.95
C LEU A 340 -6.41 -4.25 -11.91
N ILE A 341 -7.70 -4.27 -12.28
CA ILE A 341 -8.82 -4.03 -11.36
C ILE A 341 -8.85 -5.10 -10.27
N GLY A 342 -8.75 -6.39 -10.63
CA GLY A 342 -8.73 -7.51 -9.68
C GLY A 342 -7.55 -7.43 -8.72
N PHE A 343 -6.36 -7.15 -9.24
CA PHE A 343 -5.15 -7.01 -8.42
C PHE A 343 -5.22 -5.78 -7.48
N GLY A 344 -5.76 -4.66 -7.96
CA GLY A 344 -5.99 -3.46 -7.16
C GLY A 344 -6.97 -3.70 -6.01
N ILE A 345 -8.05 -4.45 -6.28
CA ILE A 345 -9.08 -4.81 -5.29
C ILE A 345 -8.48 -5.68 -4.17
N VAL A 346 -7.70 -6.70 -4.52
CA VAL A 346 -7.08 -7.64 -3.56
C VAL A 346 -6.05 -6.93 -2.67
N LEU A 347 -5.21 -6.07 -3.23
CA LEU A 347 -4.15 -5.40 -2.46
C LEU A 347 -4.68 -4.32 -1.51
N VAL A 348 -5.75 -3.61 -1.90
CA VAL A 348 -6.29 -2.52 -1.08
C VAL A 348 -7.26 -3.03 -0.01
N GLY A 349 -8.05 -4.06 -0.32
CA GLY A 349 -8.94 -4.70 0.67
C GLY A 349 -8.18 -5.33 1.83
N GLY A 350 -7.09 -6.03 1.53
CA GLY A 350 -6.23 -6.65 2.56
C GLY A 350 -5.60 -5.63 3.53
N GLY A 351 -5.14 -4.48 3.01
CA GLY A 351 -4.57 -3.40 3.84
C GLY A 351 -5.59 -2.75 4.78
N PHE A 352 -6.81 -2.57 4.31
CA PHE A 352 -7.89 -1.97 5.10
C PHE A 352 -8.38 -2.89 6.21
N TYR A 353 -8.49 -4.18 5.94
CA TYR A 353 -8.88 -5.21 6.91
C TYR A 353 -7.93 -5.27 8.12
N VAL A 354 -6.63 -5.23 7.88
CA VAL A 354 -5.62 -5.26 8.96
C VAL A 354 -5.76 -4.06 9.89
N THR A 355 -6.05 -2.86 9.35
CA THR A 355 -6.21 -1.65 10.18
C THR A 355 -7.49 -1.65 11.01
N LEU A 356 -8.60 -2.18 10.49
CA LEU A 356 -9.85 -2.30 11.23
C LEU A 356 -9.79 -3.39 12.30
N ARG A 357 -9.10 -4.50 12.04
CA ARG A 357 -8.92 -5.60 13.00
C ARG A 357 -8.08 -5.17 14.20
N ASN A 358 -7.03 -4.37 13.98
CA ASN A 358 -6.21 -3.85 15.08
C ASN A 358 -7.00 -2.89 16.00
N LYS A 359 -7.94 -2.09 15.48
CA LYS A 359 -8.83 -1.27 16.32
C LYS A 359 -9.76 -2.09 17.23
N LYS A 360 -10.22 -3.26 16.79
CA LYS A 360 -11.04 -4.17 17.63
C LYS A 360 -10.21 -4.87 18.72
N ALA A 361 -8.91 -5.02 18.55
CA ALA A 361 -8.03 -5.63 19.55
C ALA A 361 -7.70 -4.68 20.71
N ASP A 362 -7.52 -3.38 20.43
CA ASP A 362 -7.21 -2.36 21.47
C ASP A 362 -8.39 -2.02 22.38
N GLY A 363 -9.65 -2.34 21.99
CA GLY A 363 -10.85 -2.08 22.79
C GLY A 363 -11.17 -3.09 23.88
N ARG A 364 -10.38 -4.17 24.06
CA ARG A 364 -10.65 -5.26 25.03
C ARG A 364 -9.78 -5.30 26.28
N GLY A 365 -8.97 -4.28 26.53
CA GLY A 365 -7.98 -4.28 27.61
C GLY A 365 -8.14 -3.20 28.68
N GLN A 366 -9.35 -2.85 29.12
CA GLN A 366 -9.52 -2.09 30.38
C GLN A 366 -10.37 -2.91 31.35
N THR A 367 -9.69 -3.69 32.19
CA THR A 367 -10.23 -4.20 33.44
C THR A 367 -10.41 -3.02 34.42
N PRO A 368 -11.58 -2.85 35.04
CA PRO A 368 -11.75 -1.80 36.03
C PRO A 368 -10.92 -2.12 37.27
N THR A 369 -10.10 -1.16 37.68
CA THR A 369 -9.37 -1.19 38.96
C THR A 369 -10.37 -1.16 40.10
N PRO A 370 -10.30 -2.06 41.10
CA PRO A 370 -11.19 -2.01 42.26
C PRO A 370 -10.87 -0.79 43.12
N GLU A 371 -11.90 -0.04 43.47
CA GLU A 371 -11.92 1.10 44.36
C GLU A 371 -11.50 0.68 45.79
N PRO A 372 -10.65 1.43 46.54
CA PRO A 372 -10.27 1.08 47.88
C PRO A 372 -11.42 1.33 48.86
N VAL A 373 -11.80 0.26 49.56
CA VAL A 373 -12.79 0.28 50.65
C VAL A 373 -12.32 1.17 51.78
N ALA A 374 -13.07 2.24 52.06
CA ALA A 374 -12.85 3.11 53.21
C ALA A 374 -13.13 2.36 54.53
N GLN A 375 -12.10 2.16 55.37
CA GLN A 375 -12.25 1.69 56.74
C GLN A 375 -12.94 2.75 57.60
N ARG A 376 -14.11 2.42 58.13
CA ARG A 376 -14.76 3.20 59.20
C ARG A 376 -14.10 2.85 60.54
N HIS A 377 -13.51 3.83 61.16
CA HIS A 377 -13.15 3.76 62.58
C HIS A 377 -14.39 3.92 63.46
N PRO A 378 -14.54 3.11 64.51
CA PRO A 378 -15.60 3.34 65.51
C PRO A 378 -15.15 4.40 66.50
N CYS A 379 -15.98 5.43 66.73
CA CYS A 379 -15.85 6.35 67.86
C CYS A 379 -16.37 5.66 69.10
N HIS A 380 -15.51 5.53 70.11
CA HIS A 380 -15.85 5.38 71.51
C HIS A 380 -15.83 6.77 72.16
N GLY A 381 -16.85 7.04 72.95
CA GLY A 381 -16.96 8.20 73.81
C GLY A 381 -18.42 8.69 73.90
#